data_d19085ee860e7b19193a863515961688
#
_entry.id   d19085ee860e7b19193a863515961688
#
_cell.length_a   1.000
_cell.length_b   1.000
_cell.length_c   1.000
_cell.angle_alpha   90.00
_cell.angle_beta   90.00
_cell.angle_gamma   90.00
#
_symmetry.space_group_name_H-M   'P 1'
#
loop_
_entity.id
_entity.type
_entity.pdbx_description
1 polymer ?
#
loop_
_entity_poly.entity_id
_entity_poly.type
_entity_poly.pdbx_seq_one_letter_code
_entity_poly.pdbx_strand_id
1 'polypeptide(L)'
;VALAPALALAEKLRATLAASRIRRKGGDADEHVTVSLGVAQFLQRNPARGVLVDEAAADFVDRADRALYAAKQGGRDRVVAAA
;
A
#
# COMPACT_ATOMS: atom_id res chain seq x y z
N VAL A 1 -7.00 6.77 -10.02
CA VAL A 1 -6.31 5.55 -10.42
C VAL A 1 -7.06 4.35 -9.87
N ALA A 2 -7.35 3.38 -10.72
CA ALA A 2 -7.99 2.14 -10.29
C ALA A 2 -7.07 1.33 -9.37
N LEU A 3 -7.66 0.46 -8.55
CA LEU A 3 -6.91 -0.29 -7.54
C LEU A 3 -5.84 -1.20 -8.14
N ALA A 4 -6.16 -1.94 -9.21
CA ALA A 4 -5.22 -2.90 -9.78
C ALA A 4 -3.94 -2.26 -10.33
N PRO A 5 -3.99 -1.16 -11.12
CA PRO A 5 -2.78 -0.47 -11.51
C PRO A 5 -2.01 0.13 -10.34
N ALA A 6 -2.70 0.63 -9.32
CA ALA A 6 -2.05 1.16 -8.13
C ALA A 6 -1.31 0.07 -7.36
N LEU A 7 -1.89 -1.11 -7.23
CA LEU A 7 -1.24 -2.26 -6.61
C LEU A 7 -0.02 -2.71 -7.39
N ALA A 8 -0.09 -2.74 -8.71
CA ALA A 8 1.02 -3.11 -9.57
C ALA A 8 2.19 -2.13 -9.41
N LEU A 9 1.90 -0.83 -9.36
CA LEU A 9 2.92 0.20 -9.14
C LEU A 9 3.54 0.07 -7.74
N ALA A 10 2.74 -0.12 -6.72
CA ALA A 10 3.22 -0.30 -5.35
C ALA A 10 4.13 -1.52 -5.23
N GLU A 11 3.76 -2.64 -5.86
CA GLU A 11 4.58 -3.85 -5.85
C GLU A 11 5.91 -3.64 -6.60
N LYS A 12 5.88 -2.89 -7.69
CA LYS A 12 7.09 -2.55 -8.43
C LYS A 12 8.05 -1.72 -7.56
N LEU A 13 7.53 -0.74 -6.84
CA LEU A 13 8.32 0.07 -5.92
C LEU A 13 8.92 -0.79 -4.80
N ARG A 14 8.11 -1.64 -4.18
CA ARG A 14 8.56 -2.54 -3.13
C ARG A 14 9.68 -3.46 -3.61
N ALA A 15 9.47 -4.12 -4.74
CA ALA A 15 10.43 -5.06 -5.30
C ALA A 15 11.73 -4.37 -5.71
N THR A 16 11.64 -3.17 -6.28
CA THR A 16 12.80 -2.39 -6.70
C THR A 16 13.65 -1.99 -5.48
N LEU A 17 13.01 -1.54 -4.40
CA LEU A 17 13.72 -1.19 -3.18
C LEU A 17 14.39 -2.41 -2.55
N ALA A 18 13.66 -3.51 -2.46
CA ALA A 18 14.21 -4.75 -1.90
C ALA A 18 15.41 -5.26 -2.71
N ALA A 19 15.32 -5.20 -4.04
CA ALA A 19 16.40 -5.64 -4.94
C ALA A 19 17.62 -4.71 -4.88
N SER A 20 17.44 -3.46 -4.48
CA SER A 20 18.54 -2.49 -4.36
C SER A 20 19.49 -2.81 -3.20
N ARG A 21 19.05 -3.64 -2.26
CA ARG A 21 19.85 -4.11 -1.12
C ARG A 21 20.48 -2.96 -0.34
N ILE A 22 19.72 -1.90 -0.14
CA ILE A 22 20.15 -0.74 0.64
C ILE A 22 20.19 -1.15 2.11
N ARG A 23 21.32 -0.97 2.76
CA ARG A 23 21.47 -1.31 4.17
C ARG A 23 20.99 -0.19 5.06
N ARG A 24 20.37 -0.56 6.18
CA ARG A 24 19.96 0.38 7.18
C ARG A 24 21.20 0.85 7.96
N LYS A 25 21.35 2.15 8.14
CA LYS A 25 22.45 2.73 8.92
C LYS A 25 22.39 2.22 10.37
N GLY A 26 23.49 1.66 10.84
CA GLY A 26 23.57 1.12 12.21
C GLY A 26 22.97 -0.26 12.39
N GLY A 27 22.45 -0.87 11.33
CA GLY A 27 21.94 -2.22 11.37
C GLY A 27 23.02 -3.27 11.08
N ASP A 28 22.64 -4.53 11.21
CA ASP A 28 23.53 -5.65 10.87
C ASP A 28 23.82 -5.68 9.37
N ALA A 29 24.89 -6.38 8.98
CA ALA A 29 25.30 -6.48 7.57
C ALA A 29 24.23 -7.11 6.69
N ASP A 30 23.35 -7.95 7.26
CA ASP A 30 22.28 -8.62 6.53
C ASP A 30 20.96 -7.86 6.54
N GLU A 31 20.88 -6.75 7.26
CA GLU A 31 19.68 -5.93 7.28
C GLU A 31 19.64 -5.00 6.08
N HIS A 32 18.56 -5.09 5.32
CA HIS A 32 18.29 -4.22 4.18
C HIS A 32 17.03 -3.42 4.41
N VAL A 33 16.98 -2.23 3.81
CA VAL A 33 15.77 -1.41 3.83
C VAL A 33 14.72 -2.06 2.95
N THR A 34 13.55 -2.29 3.50
CA THR A 34 12.37 -2.72 2.77
C THR A 34 11.24 -1.75 3.04
N VAL A 35 10.15 -1.86 2.29
CA VAL A 35 8.99 -1.01 2.46
C VAL A 35 7.72 -1.85 2.55
N SER A 36 6.83 -1.43 3.44
CA SER A 36 5.48 -1.97 3.53
C SER A 36 4.51 -0.93 3.03
N LEU A 37 3.53 -1.33 2.22
CA LEU A 37 2.58 -0.40 1.64
C LEU A 37 1.15 -0.89 1.86
N GLY A 38 0.28 0.07 2.21
CA GLY A 38 -1.16 -0.13 2.18
C GLY A 38 -1.74 0.69 1.03
N VAL A 39 -2.59 0.08 0.22
CA VAL A 39 -3.17 0.73 -0.96
C VAL A 39 -4.68 0.66 -0.87
N ALA A 40 -5.33 1.80 -1.06
CA ALA A 40 -6.78 1.90 -1.08
C ALA A 40 -7.24 2.69 -2.30
N GLN A 41 -8.38 2.31 -2.85
CA GLN A 41 -9.03 3.08 -3.90
C GLN A 41 -10.08 3.98 -3.26
N PHE A 42 -10.07 5.26 -3.64
CA PHE A 42 -11.08 6.21 -3.16
C PHE A 42 -12.44 5.86 -3.75
N LEU A 43 -13.42 5.65 -2.88
CA LEU A 43 -14.78 5.30 -3.28
C LEU A 43 -15.59 6.59 -3.46
N GLN A 44 -15.92 6.88 -4.70
CA GLN A 44 -16.61 8.10 -5.06
C GLN A 44 -17.95 7.78 -5.69
N ARG A 45 -18.99 8.53 -5.30
CA ARG A 45 -20.32 8.39 -5.90
C ARG A 45 -20.28 8.88 -7.34
N ASN A 46 -20.62 8.00 -8.26
CA ASN A 46 -20.71 8.34 -9.67
C ASN A 46 -21.84 7.51 -10.33
N PRO A 47 -23.07 8.05 -10.37
CA PRO A 47 -24.19 7.32 -10.94
C PRO A 47 -23.99 6.91 -12.40
N ALA A 48 -23.26 7.72 -13.18
CA ALA A 48 -22.99 7.40 -14.59
C ALA A 48 -22.12 6.16 -14.76
N ARG A 49 -21.35 5.79 -13.72
CA ARG A 49 -20.50 4.59 -13.71
C ARG A 49 -21.04 3.49 -12.80
N GLY A 50 -22.25 3.66 -12.28
CA GLY A 50 -22.84 2.69 -11.37
C GLY A 50 -22.27 2.71 -9.96
N VAL A 51 -21.45 3.69 -9.61
CA VAL A 51 -20.92 3.84 -8.26
C VAL A 51 -21.92 4.62 -7.42
N LEU A 52 -22.42 4.00 -6.35
CA LEU A 52 -23.44 4.58 -5.48
C LEU A 52 -22.92 5.00 -4.11
N VAL A 53 -21.68 4.66 -3.80
CA VAL A 53 -21.07 4.97 -2.49
C VAL A 53 -20.22 6.22 -2.60
N ASP A 54 -20.39 7.12 -1.63
CA ASP A 54 -19.58 8.33 -1.50
C ASP A 54 -18.81 8.22 -0.19
N GLU A 55 -17.51 8.13 -0.29
CA GLU A 55 -16.66 7.89 0.85
C GLU A 55 -16.04 9.19 1.35
N ALA A 56 -16.12 9.46 2.65
CA ALA A 56 -15.43 10.57 3.26
C ALA A 56 -13.90 10.38 3.18
N ALA A 57 -13.15 11.47 3.02
CA ALA A 57 -11.70 11.41 2.94
C ALA A 57 -11.07 10.73 4.15
N ALA A 58 -11.61 10.98 5.35
CA ALA A 58 -11.12 10.35 6.58
C ALA A 58 -11.27 8.83 6.55
N ASP A 59 -12.38 8.32 6.00
CA ASP A 59 -12.62 6.89 5.90
C ASP A 59 -11.69 6.24 4.87
N PHE A 60 -11.42 6.94 3.78
CA PHE A 60 -10.48 6.49 2.77
C PHE A 60 -9.07 6.33 3.35
N VAL A 61 -8.59 7.35 4.07
CA VAL A 61 -7.28 7.31 4.72
C VAL A 61 -7.23 6.18 5.76
N ASP A 62 -8.28 6.01 6.53
CA ASP A 62 -8.35 4.95 7.53
C ASP A 62 -8.24 3.55 6.91
N ARG A 63 -8.88 3.34 5.76
CA ARG A 63 -8.76 2.06 5.04
C ARG A 63 -7.34 1.81 4.58
N ALA A 64 -6.66 2.82 4.06
CA ALA A 64 -5.27 2.71 3.66
C ALA A 64 -4.35 2.43 4.86
N ASP A 65 -4.59 3.09 5.98
CA ASP A 65 -3.83 2.89 7.22
C ASP A 65 -4.02 1.46 7.76
N ARG A 66 -5.22 0.93 7.70
CA ARG A 66 -5.49 -0.45 8.12
C ARG A 66 -4.76 -1.45 7.23
N ALA A 67 -4.72 -1.20 5.92
CA ALA A 67 -3.99 -2.03 4.99
C ALA A 67 -2.47 -1.98 5.28
N LEU A 68 -1.94 -0.80 5.56
CA LEU A 68 -0.54 -0.64 5.96
C LEU A 68 -0.23 -1.40 7.26
N TYR A 69 -1.11 -1.29 8.25
CA TYR A 69 -0.96 -2.02 9.50
C TYR A 69 -0.95 -3.54 9.24
N ALA A 70 -1.85 -4.02 8.39
CA ALA A 70 -1.88 -5.43 8.01
C ALA A 70 -0.57 -5.87 7.34
N ALA A 71 0.01 -5.02 6.48
CA ALA A 71 1.29 -5.31 5.85
C ALA A 71 2.41 -5.46 6.88
N LYS A 72 2.45 -4.57 7.88
CA LYS A 72 3.43 -4.62 8.95
C LYS A 72 3.23 -5.84 9.84
N GLN A 73 2.00 -6.16 10.20
CA GLN A 73 1.67 -7.33 11.02
C GLN A 73 1.92 -8.64 10.28
N GLY A 74 1.78 -8.65 8.96
CA GLY A 74 1.98 -9.83 8.14
C GLY A 74 3.45 -10.17 7.86
N GLY A 75 4.38 -9.36 8.38
CA GLY A 75 5.83 -9.62 8.21
C GLY A 75 6.58 -8.53 7.48
N ARG A 76 5.94 -7.41 7.19
CA ARG A 76 6.55 -6.27 6.47
C ARG A 76 6.93 -6.65 5.03
N ASP A 77 7.65 -5.81 4.34
CA ASP A 77 8.14 -6.03 2.96
C ASP A 77 7.06 -6.61 2.06
N ARG A 78 5.92 -5.93 1.98
CA ARG A 78 4.76 -6.37 1.19
C ARG A 78 3.80 -5.24 0.93
N VAL A 79 2.92 -5.48 -0.03
CA VAL A 79 1.82 -4.59 -0.38
C VAL A 79 0.51 -5.27 0.02
N VAL A 80 -0.36 -4.54 0.72
CA VAL A 80 -1.69 -5.02 1.08
C VAL A 80 -2.73 -4.05 0.54
N ALA A 81 -3.73 -4.58 -0.13
CA ALA A 81 -4.86 -3.79 -0.60
C ALA A 81 -5.89 -3.65 0.52
N ALA A 82 -6.50 -2.47 0.62
CA ALA A 82 -7.61 -2.24 1.51
C ALA A 82 -8.84 -3.02 1.04
N ALA A 83 -9.53 -3.62 1.99
CA ALA A 83 -10.76 -4.36 1.72
C ALA A 83 -11.91 -3.42 1.33
#